data_83bf6704defc37b9f2073107dd21d245
#
_entry.id   83bf6704defc37b9f2073107dd21d245
#
_cell.length_a   1.000
_cell.length_b   1.000
_cell.length_c   1.000
_cell.angle_alpha   90.00
_cell.angle_beta   90.00
_cell.angle_gamma   90.00
#
_symmetry.space_group_name_H-M   'P 1'
#
loop_
_entity.id
_entity.type
_entity.pdbx_description
1 polymer ?
#
loop_
_entity_poly.entity_id
_entity_poly.type
_entity_poly.pdbx_seq_one_letter_code
_entity_poly.pdbx_strand_id
1 'polypeptide(L)'
;YIESTEHLDLGHITSISRIDDDSYMWLDRFTINNLEIIRPLNENSSSLLNIINHTVTPMGSRLLNRWIILPLLDKSIINERQNFVQSFVDDSDLLKNIRITLKNICDIERIISKVSVKRVNPKELIQLKNSLKNISEIKFLLKHSNNKLLTSFNDEINECLDVSDLINKNLNEDAPFGINQGGIFQEGINKEIDELREVSRSGKDYLLKIQNEEIDKTGIPSLKIAYNKVFGYYLEVRNTHKEKVPDSWIRKQTLVNAERYITEDLKLYEEKILNAEEKLVSLEYQL
;
A
#
# COMPACT_ATOMS: atom_id res chain seq x y z
N TYR A 1 4.30 30.92 -4.99
CA TYR A 1 5.21 30.21 -4.07
C TYR A 1 5.26 28.71 -4.37
N ILE A 2 4.11 28.00 -4.48
CA ILE A 2 4.08 26.55 -4.74
C ILE A 2 4.67 26.23 -6.12
N GLU A 3 4.32 27.00 -7.15
CA GLU A 3 4.93 26.86 -8.49
C GLU A 3 6.44 27.17 -8.49
N SER A 4 6.87 28.15 -7.69
CA SER A 4 8.28 28.51 -7.56
C SER A 4 9.13 27.47 -6.81
N THR A 5 8.49 26.49 -6.15
CA THR A 5 9.10 25.35 -5.46
C THR A 5 9.06 24.06 -6.31
N GLU A 6 8.89 24.17 -7.63
CA GLU A 6 8.90 23.07 -8.62
C GLU A 6 7.80 22.00 -8.41
N HIS A 7 6.71 22.34 -7.72
CA HIS A 7 5.53 21.49 -7.67
C HIS A 7 4.69 21.72 -8.94
N LEU A 8 4.94 20.97 -9.98
CA LEU A 8 4.34 21.17 -11.29
C LEU A 8 2.90 20.67 -11.43
N ASP A 9 2.46 19.72 -10.59
CA ASP A 9 1.12 19.16 -10.63
C ASP A 9 0.28 19.65 -9.44
N LEU A 10 -0.45 20.76 -9.68
CA LEU A 10 -1.34 21.40 -8.70
C LEU A 10 -2.82 21.06 -8.92
N GLY A 11 -3.15 20.17 -9.85
CA GLY A 11 -4.52 19.81 -10.21
C GLY A 11 -5.36 19.25 -9.04
N HIS A 12 -4.71 18.77 -7.99
CA HIS A 12 -5.36 18.27 -6.78
C HIS A 12 -5.78 19.38 -5.79
N ILE A 13 -5.26 20.62 -5.95
CA ILE A 13 -5.65 21.76 -5.10
C ILE A 13 -6.87 22.43 -5.73
N THR A 14 -8.05 22.09 -5.22
CA THR A 14 -9.33 22.57 -5.75
C THR A 14 -9.80 23.86 -5.11
N SER A 15 -9.37 24.15 -3.86
CA SER A 15 -9.77 25.36 -3.15
C SER A 15 -8.74 25.76 -2.09
N ILE A 16 -8.64 27.06 -1.88
CA ILE A 16 -7.91 27.65 -0.76
C ILE A 16 -8.91 28.49 0.02
N SER A 17 -9.11 28.18 1.29
CA SER A 17 -9.99 28.94 2.18
C SER A 17 -9.19 29.49 3.35
N ARG A 18 -9.53 30.72 3.76
CA ARG A 18 -9.03 31.29 5.00
C ARG A 18 -9.82 30.69 6.17
N ILE A 19 -9.15 30.41 7.29
CA ILE A 19 -9.83 30.09 8.54
C ILE A 19 -10.50 31.37 9.02
N ASP A 20 -11.82 31.31 9.21
CA ASP A 20 -12.62 32.47 9.63
C ASP A 20 -12.35 32.75 11.12
N ASP A 21 -11.74 33.90 11.41
CA ASP A 21 -11.33 34.27 12.76
C ASP A 21 -12.54 34.43 13.69
N ASP A 22 -13.73 34.73 13.13
CA ASP A 22 -14.97 34.93 13.89
C ASP A 22 -15.64 33.62 14.34
N SER A 23 -15.25 32.50 13.77
CA SER A 23 -15.84 31.16 14.07
C SER A 23 -15.15 30.44 15.22
N TYR A 24 -13.93 30.83 15.56
CA TYR A 24 -13.08 30.12 16.52
C TYR A 24 -12.50 31.05 17.57
N MET A 25 -12.32 30.52 18.78
CA MET A 25 -11.55 31.23 19.82
C MET A 25 -10.07 31.17 19.45
N TRP A 26 -9.47 32.34 19.27
CA TRP A 26 -8.05 32.41 18.94
C TRP A 26 -7.19 32.08 20.16
N LEU A 27 -6.38 31.04 20.03
CA LEU A 27 -5.34 30.66 20.97
C LEU A 27 -3.98 30.94 20.33
N ASP A 28 -3.22 31.85 20.90
CA ASP A 28 -1.86 32.11 20.44
C ASP A 28 -0.91 30.95 20.81
N ARG A 29 0.24 30.96 20.17
CA ARG A 29 1.25 29.92 20.41
C ARG A 29 1.78 29.85 21.84
N PHE A 30 1.85 31.02 22.49
CA PHE A 30 2.31 31.12 23.87
C PHE A 30 1.30 30.48 24.83
N THR A 31 0.03 30.77 24.65
CA THR A 31 -1.08 30.16 25.41
C THR A 31 -1.12 28.65 25.22
N ILE A 32 -1.02 28.15 23.96
CA ILE A 32 -1.01 26.70 23.65
C ILE A 32 0.15 26.01 24.36
N ASN A 33 1.33 26.61 24.37
CA ASN A 33 2.51 26.03 25.00
C ASN A 33 2.42 26.09 26.53
N ASN A 34 2.08 27.22 27.12
CA ASN A 34 2.04 27.36 28.59
C ASN A 34 0.96 26.54 29.28
N LEU A 35 -0.17 26.32 28.58
CA LEU A 35 -1.23 25.46 29.07
C LEU A 35 -0.96 23.96 28.74
N GLU A 36 0.19 23.64 28.16
CA GLU A 36 0.55 22.26 27.75
C GLU A 36 -0.55 21.57 26.94
N ILE A 37 -1.19 22.31 26.05
CA ILE A 37 -2.34 21.80 25.30
C ILE A 37 -1.92 20.66 24.37
N ILE A 38 -0.85 20.84 23.59
CA ILE A 38 -0.40 19.89 22.56
C ILE A 38 0.86 19.12 22.98
N ARG A 39 1.79 19.82 23.63
CA ARG A 39 3.08 19.25 24.03
C ARG A 39 3.35 19.56 25.48
N PRO A 40 3.88 18.60 26.24
CA PRO A 40 4.31 18.86 27.59
C PRO A 40 5.56 19.75 27.62
N LEU A 41 5.70 20.56 28.66
CA LEU A 41 6.90 21.38 28.90
C LEU A 41 8.09 20.56 29.41
N ASN A 42 7.79 19.46 30.10
CA ASN A 42 8.79 18.55 30.67
C ASN A 42 8.62 17.13 30.13
N GLU A 43 9.71 16.40 29.99
CA GLU A 43 9.70 15.01 29.47
C GLU A 43 8.83 14.05 30.28
N ASN A 44 8.64 14.31 31.57
CA ASN A 44 7.85 13.48 32.50
C ASN A 44 6.40 13.95 32.67
N SER A 45 5.96 14.99 31.96
CA SER A 45 4.60 15.49 32.00
C SER A 45 3.78 15.07 30.79
N SER A 46 2.47 15.20 30.85
CA SER A 46 1.54 14.86 29.77
C SER A 46 0.76 16.10 29.36
N SER A 47 0.65 16.34 28.06
CA SER A 47 -0.20 17.41 27.56
C SER A 47 -1.68 17.04 27.66
N LEU A 48 -2.56 18.05 27.56
CA LEU A 48 -4.01 17.83 27.46
C LEU A 48 -4.33 16.85 26.33
N LEU A 49 -3.77 17.06 25.15
CA LEU A 49 -3.98 16.17 24.00
C LEU A 49 -3.58 14.72 24.32
N ASN A 50 -2.45 14.51 24.99
CA ASN A 50 -2.01 13.16 25.33
C ASN A 50 -2.99 12.42 26.24
N ILE A 51 -3.62 13.14 27.17
CA ILE A 51 -4.56 12.56 28.14
C ILE A 51 -5.90 12.24 27.47
N ILE A 52 -6.43 13.11 26.62
CA ILE A 52 -7.77 12.96 26.04
C ILE A 52 -7.79 12.21 24.70
N ASN A 53 -6.63 12.00 24.06
CA ASN A 53 -6.56 11.34 22.77
C ASN A 53 -6.74 9.82 22.91
N HIS A 54 -7.97 9.38 22.87
CA HIS A 54 -8.37 7.98 22.79
C HIS A 54 -8.88 7.61 21.38
N THR A 55 -8.56 8.37 20.36
CA THR A 55 -8.93 8.08 18.97
C THR A 55 -8.26 6.81 18.50
N VAL A 56 -8.94 6.08 17.60
CA VAL A 56 -8.44 4.80 17.07
C VAL A 56 -7.96 4.89 15.63
N THR A 57 -8.12 6.08 15.00
CA THR A 57 -7.67 6.35 13.63
C THR A 57 -6.74 7.57 13.60
N PRO A 58 -5.75 7.60 12.69
CA PRO A 58 -4.91 8.79 12.51
C PRO A 58 -5.71 10.04 12.12
N MET A 59 -6.74 9.89 11.29
CA MET A 59 -7.65 10.97 10.88
C MET A 59 -8.38 11.56 12.09
N GLY A 60 -8.93 10.69 12.96
CA GLY A 60 -9.57 11.13 14.20
C GLY A 60 -8.61 11.87 15.14
N SER A 61 -7.37 11.41 15.25
CA SER A 61 -6.34 12.10 16.05
C SER A 61 -6.02 13.50 15.51
N ARG A 62 -5.92 13.66 14.19
CA ARG A 62 -5.73 14.98 13.56
C ARG A 62 -6.93 15.90 13.77
N LEU A 63 -8.14 15.35 13.66
CA LEU A 63 -9.36 16.12 13.89
C LEU A 63 -9.45 16.58 15.34
N LEU A 64 -9.19 15.70 16.31
CA LEU A 64 -9.16 16.04 17.73
C LEU A 64 -8.13 17.14 18.03
N ASN A 65 -6.92 17.03 17.48
CA ASN A 65 -5.89 18.04 17.64
C ASN A 65 -6.38 19.39 17.09
N ARG A 66 -6.99 19.41 15.89
CA ARG A 66 -7.56 20.64 15.31
C ARG A 66 -8.66 21.23 16.17
N TRP A 67 -9.55 20.41 16.75
CA TRP A 67 -10.63 20.89 17.59
C TRP A 67 -10.14 21.54 18.88
N ILE A 68 -9.05 21.02 19.45
CA ILE A 68 -8.47 21.58 20.68
C ILE A 68 -7.77 22.91 20.42
N ILE A 69 -7.07 23.04 19.27
CA ILE A 69 -6.35 24.28 18.92
C ILE A 69 -7.31 25.38 18.45
N LEU A 70 -8.42 25.00 17.82
CA LEU A 70 -9.43 25.90 17.26
C LEU A 70 -10.78 25.63 17.93
N PRO A 71 -10.97 26.04 19.20
CA PRO A 71 -12.25 25.90 19.89
C PRO A 71 -13.32 26.74 19.22
N LEU A 72 -14.51 26.17 19.07
CA LEU A 72 -15.65 26.86 18.48
C LEU A 72 -16.19 27.95 19.41
N LEU A 73 -16.69 29.04 18.82
CA LEU A 73 -17.44 30.10 19.50
C LEU A 73 -18.95 29.91 19.39
N ASP A 74 -19.42 29.33 18.31
CA ASP A 74 -20.86 29.12 18.08
C ASP A 74 -21.42 28.01 19.00
N LYS A 75 -22.31 28.44 19.89
CA LYS A 75 -22.98 27.56 20.86
C LYS A 75 -23.82 26.47 20.18
N SER A 76 -24.41 26.74 19.02
CA SER A 76 -25.27 25.78 18.34
C SER A 76 -24.43 24.59 17.83
N ILE A 77 -23.27 24.87 17.22
CA ILE A 77 -22.34 23.85 16.72
C ILE A 77 -21.69 23.07 17.88
N ILE A 78 -21.40 23.76 19.00
CA ILE A 78 -20.88 23.11 20.22
C ILE A 78 -21.90 22.11 20.74
N ASN A 79 -23.17 22.52 20.87
CA ASN A 79 -24.24 21.66 21.35
C ASN A 79 -24.48 20.46 20.40
N GLU A 80 -24.40 20.66 19.10
CA GLU A 80 -24.51 19.61 18.11
C GLU A 80 -23.41 18.54 18.31
N ARG A 81 -22.15 18.96 18.46
CA ARG A 81 -21.05 18.03 18.75
C ARG A 81 -21.23 17.28 20.06
N GLN A 82 -21.71 17.96 21.11
CA GLN A 82 -21.99 17.36 22.41
C GLN A 82 -23.12 16.32 22.30
N ASN A 83 -24.18 16.62 21.55
CA ASN A 83 -25.28 15.68 21.32
C ASN A 83 -24.80 14.44 20.56
N PHE A 84 -23.87 14.59 19.59
CA PHE A 84 -23.23 13.47 18.93
C PHE A 84 -22.44 12.58 19.90
N VAL A 85 -21.63 13.18 20.77
CA VAL A 85 -20.88 12.46 21.79
C VAL A 85 -21.84 11.74 22.75
N GLN A 86 -22.90 12.44 23.21
CA GLN A 86 -23.92 11.87 24.10
C GLN A 86 -24.59 10.65 23.50
N SER A 87 -24.88 10.69 22.18
CA SER A 87 -25.48 9.54 21.48
C SER A 87 -24.65 8.26 21.58
N PHE A 88 -23.32 8.37 21.59
CA PHE A 88 -22.42 7.23 21.78
C PHE A 88 -22.21 6.87 23.26
N VAL A 89 -22.31 7.83 24.17
CA VAL A 89 -22.25 7.56 25.61
C VAL A 89 -23.47 6.77 26.07
N ASP A 90 -24.65 7.09 25.51
CA ASP A 90 -25.92 6.44 25.84
C ASP A 90 -25.99 5.00 25.27
N ASP A 91 -25.24 4.70 24.19
CA ASP A 91 -25.16 3.38 23.56
C ASP A 91 -23.70 2.86 23.56
N SER A 92 -23.31 2.28 24.67
CA SER A 92 -21.94 1.77 24.86
C SER A 92 -21.59 0.59 23.95
N ASP A 93 -22.57 -0.23 23.56
CA ASP A 93 -22.35 -1.36 22.67
C ASP A 93 -22.12 -0.88 21.24
N LEU A 94 -22.90 0.09 20.76
CA LEU A 94 -22.68 0.75 19.48
C LEU A 94 -21.29 1.39 19.45
N LEU A 95 -20.92 2.16 20.48
CA LEU A 95 -19.60 2.79 20.60
C LEU A 95 -18.49 1.76 20.49
N LYS A 96 -18.60 0.64 21.22
CA LYS A 96 -17.60 -0.44 21.18
C LYS A 96 -17.47 -1.04 19.78
N ASN A 97 -18.57 -1.37 19.12
CA ASN A 97 -18.58 -1.98 17.79
C ASN A 97 -18.00 -1.03 16.75
N ILE A 98 -18.41 0.24 16.73
CA ILE A 98 -17.85 1.24 15.83
C ILE A 98 -16.34 1.40 16.06
N ARG A 99 -15.87 1.43 17.31
CA ARG A 99 -14.43 1.53 17.60
C ARG A 99 -13.63 0.32 17.11
N ILE A 100 -14.21 -0.89 17.16
CA ILE A 100 -13.60 -2.10 16.60
C ILE A 100 -13.46 -1.97 15.08
N THR A 101 -14.52 -1.57 14.38
CA THR A 101 -14.51 -1.41 12.93
C THR A 101 -13.57 -0.27 12.50
N LEU A 102 -13.56 0.86 13.21
CA LEU A 102 -12.66 1.99 12.94
C LEU A 102 -11.17 1.61 13.02
N LYS A 103 -10.77 0.66 13.88
CA LYS A 103 -9.38 0.19 13.95
C LYS A 103 -8.89 -0.45 12.65
N ASN A 104 -9.81 -0.96 11.84
CA ASN A 104 -9.51 -1.59 10.55
C ASN A 104 -9.51 -0.57 9.39
N ILE A 105 -9.76 0.70 9.66
CA ILE A 105 -9.70 1.78 8.67
C ILE A 105 -8.31 2.39 8.70
N CYS A 106 -7.66 2.36 7.54
CA CYS A 106 -6.35 2.97 7.35
C CYS A 106 -6.45 4.51 7.27
N ASP A 107 -5.31 5.17 7.15
CA ASP A 107 -5.24 6.62 6.95
C ASP A 107 -5.65 7.00 5.51
N ILE A 108 -6.96 7.09 5.26
CA ILE A 108 -7.54 7.40 3.94
C ILE A 108 -7.05 8.75 3.44
N GLU A 109 -7.02 9.79 4.27
CA GLU A 109 -6.53 11.12 3.88
C GLU A 109 -5.11 11.08 3.33
N ARG A 110 -4.24 10.32 4.00
CA ARG A 110 -2.85 10.16 3.57
C ARG A 110 -2.73 9.39 2.26
N ILE A 111 -3.54 8.35 2.07
CA ILE A 111 -3.53 7.57 0.83
C ILE A 111 -4.02 8.44 -0.34
N ILE A 112 -5.12 9.18 -0.16
CA ILE A 112 -5.66 10.07 -1.20
C ILE A 112 -4.65 11.17 -1.56
N SER A 113 -3.95 11.74 -0.56
CA SER A 113 -2.88 12.69 -0.81
C SER A 113 -1.73 12.10 -1.63
N LYS A 114 -1.42 10.80 -1.47
CA LYS A 114 -0.43 10.11 -2.30
C LYS A 114 -0.94 9.80 -3.71
N VAL A 115 -2.23 9.48 -3.85
CA VAL A 115 -2.88 9.27 -5.15
C VAL A 115 -2.77 10.55 -5.99
N SER A 116 -3.11 11.71 -5.41
CA SER A 116 -3.09 12.99 -6.13
C SER A 116 -1.71 13.40 -6.65
N VAL A 117 -0.63 12.95 -5.98
CA VAL A 117 0.76 13.16 -6.41
C VAL A 117 1.38 11.93 -7.09
N LYS A 118 0.59 10.92 -7.45
CA LYS A 118 1.01 9.68 -8.13
C LYS A 118 2.12 8.90 -7.37
N ARG A 119 2.08 8.91 -6.03
CA ARG A 119 3.07 8.23 -5.15
C ARG A 119 2.47 7.12 -4.30
N VAL A 120 1.24 6.73 -4.59
CA VAL A 120 0.59 5.60 -3.92
C VAL A 120 1.17 4.28 -4.42
N ASN A 121 1.31 3.31 -3.52
CA ASN A 121 1.71 1.96 -3.92
C ASN A 121 0.50 1.00 -3.96
N PRO A 122 0.61 -0.15 -4.65
CA PRO A 122 -0.50 -1.11 -4.79
C PRO A 122 -1.08 -1.59 -3.46
N LYS A 123 -0.26 -1.85 -2.45
CA LYS A 123 -0.73 -2.26 -1.12
C LYS A 123 -1.55 -1.20 -0.41
N GLU A 124 -1.19 0.07 -0.57
CA GLU A 124 -1.97 1.18 -0.02
C GLU A 124 -3.35 1.27 -0.68
N LEU A 125 -3.47 1.01 -1.99
CA LEU A 125 -4.77 0.94 -2.66
C LEU A 125 -5.61 -0.25 -2.17
N ILE A 126 -5.00 -1.41 -1.92
CA ILE A 126 -5.69 -2.55 -1.32
C ILE A 126 -6.15 -2.23 0.10
N GLN A 127 -5.33 -1.54 0.90
CA GLN A 127 -5.73 -1.06 2.22
C GLN A 127 -6.89 -0.06 2.14
N LEU A 128 -6.89 0.83 1.14
CA LEU A 128 -8.01 1.74 0.87
C LEU A 128 -9.28 0.94 0.57
N LYS A 129 -9.25 -0.01 -0.36
CA LYS A 129 -10.37 -0.90 -0.67
C LYS A 129 -10.94 -1.56 0.58
N ASN A 130 -10.08 -2.13 1.42
CA ASN A 130 -10.51 -2.81 2.65
C ASN A 130 -11.10 -1.82 3.67
N SER A 131 -10.58 -0.60 3.73
CA SER A 131 -11.14 0.48 4.56
C SER A 131 -12.52 0.91 4.09
N LEU A 132 -12.73 1.04 2.77
CA LEU A 132 -14.03 1.37 2.19
C LEU A 132 -15.09 0.29 2.52
N LYS A 133 -14.74 -0.99 2.50
CA LYS A 133 -15.62 -2.07 2.95
C LYS A 133 -16.02 -1.93 4.43
N ASN A 134 -15.10 -1.51 5.29
CA ASN A 134 -15.41 -1.27 6.71
C ASN A 134 -16.35 -0.06 6.91
N ILE A 135 -16.38 0.91 5.97
CA ILE A 135 -17.35 2.01 6.01
C ILE A 135 -18.78 1.49 5.87
N SER A 136 -19.03 0.51 5.01
CA SER A 136 -20.35 -0.14 4.88
C SER A 136 -20.81 -0.76 6.19
N GLU A 137 -19.89 -1.37 6.95
CA GLU A 137 -20.20 -1.91 8.28
C GLU A 137 -20.53 -0.81 9.28
N ILE A 138 -19.81 0.29 9.29
CA ILE A 138 -20.13 1.46 10.13
C ILE A 138 -21.52 2.00 9.77
N LYS A 139 -21.83 2.16 8.49
CA LYS A 139 -23.16 2.59 8.05
C LYS A 139 -24.26 1.66 8.52
N PHE A 140 -24.03 0.36 8.44
CA PHE A 140 -24.97 -0.64 8.94
C PHE A 140 -25.23 -0.45 10.44
N LEU A 141 -24.18 -0.29 11.25
CA LEU A 141 -24.29 -0.05 12.69
C LEU A 141 -25.04 1.26 13.00
N LEU A 142 -24.73 2.35 12.33
CA LEU A 142 -25.40 3.65 12.52
C LEU A 142 -26.88 3.61 12.13
N LYS A 143 -27.21 2.93 11.03
CA LYS A 143 -28.58 2.79 10.52
C LYS A 143 -29.49 2.07 11.50
N HIS A 144 -28.94 1.10 12.25
CA HIS A 144 -29.70 0.31 13.22
C HIS A 144 -29.68 0.94 14.62
N SER A 145 -29.11 2.11 14.79
CA SER A 145 -29.20 2.88 16.02
C SER A 145 -30.60 3.43 16.22
N ASN A 146 -31.06 3.41 17.47
CA ASN A 146 -32.34 4.03 17.86
C ASN A 146 -32.26 5.58 17.94
N ASN A 147 -31.10 6.16 17.62
CA ASN A 147 -30.86 7.59 17.70
C ASN A 147 -30.99 8.25 16.31
N LYS A 148 -31.95 9.17 16.19
CA LYS A 148 -32.23 9.90 14.93
C LYS A 148 -31.06 10.70 14.41
N LEU A 149 -30.21 11.26 15.28
CA LEU A 149 -29.03 12.03 14.90
C LEU A 149 -28.00 11.13 14.20
N LEU A 150 -27.75 9.93 14.75
CA LEU A 150 -26.84 8.96 14.15
C LEU A 150 -27.37 8.40 12.84
N THR A 151 -28.69 8.18 12.76
CA THR A 151 -29.34 7.74 11.51
C THR A 151 -29.24 8.80 10.40
N SER A 152 -29.47 10.08 10.75
CA SER A 152 -29.29 11.18 9.80
C SER A 152 -27.84 11.31 9.32
N PHE A 153 -26.89 11.21 10.23
CA PHE A 153 -25.46 11.23 9.88
C PHE A 153 -25.04 10.05 8.98
N ASN A 154 -25.68 8.90 9.16
CA ASN A 154 -25.46 7.75 8.27
C ASN A 154 -25.74 8.07 6.80
N ASP A 155 -26.75 8.90 6.51
CA ASP A 155 -27.14 9.25 5.17
C ASP A 155 -26.13 10.18 4.48
N GLU A 156 -25.30 10.90 5.26
CA GLU A 156 -24.22 11.74 4.75
C GLU A 156 -22.95 10.96 4.36
N ILE A 157 -22.80 9.72 4.88
CA ILE A 157 -21.62 8.91 4.61
C ILE A 157 -21.74 8.24 3.24
N ASN A 158 -20.80 8.53 2.35
CA ASN A 158 -20.66 7.82 1.08
C ASN A 158 -19.71 6.62 1.25
N GLU A 159 -20.14 5.46 0.80
CA GLU A 159 -19.37 4.20 0.88
C GLU A 159 -18.30 4.08 -0.21
N CYS A 160 -18.40 4.88 -1.27
CA CYS A 160 -17.50 4.84 -2.42
C CYS A 160 -17.32 3.42 -2.99
N LEU A 161 -18.44 2.69 -3.15
CA LEU A 161 -18.42 1.29 -3.61
C LEU A 161 -17.82 1.16 -5.01
N ASP A 162 -18.07 2.12 -5.90
CA ASP A 162 -17.49 2.20 -7.24
C ASP A 162 -15.95 2.20 -7.21
N VAL A 163 -15.35 2.95 -6.29
CA VAL A 163 -13.89 2.98 -6.09
C VAL A 163 -13.39 1.65 -5.53
N SER A 164 -14.10 1.10 -4.53
CA SER A 164 -13.77 -0.20 -3.96
C SER A 164 -13.80 -1.31 -5.01
N ASP A 165 -14.84 -1.32 -5.85
CA ASP A 165 -15.02 -2.30 -6.93
C ASP A 165 -13.97 -2.13 -8.02
N LEU A 166 -13.64 -0.88 -8.39
CA LEU A 166 -12.57 -0.59 -9.35
C LEU A 166 -11.23 -1.17 -8.89
N ILE A 167 -10.85 -0.91 -7.64
CA ILE A 167 -9.61 -1.44 -7.07
C ILE A 167 -9.67 -2.97 -7.02
N ASN A 168 -10.78 -3.53 -6.56
CA ASN A 168 -10.96 -4.98 -6.44
C ASN A 168 -10.92 -5.71 -7.78
N LYS A 169 -11.42 -5.09 -8.85
CA LYS A 169 -11.43 -5.68 -10.19
C LYS A 169 -10.05 -5.66 -10.84
N ASN A 170 -9.26 -4.63 -10.58
CA ASN A 170 -8.02 -4.40 -11.32
C ASN A 170 -6.77 -4.90 -10.58
N LEU A 171 -6.71 -4.77 -9.25
CA LEU A 171 -5.51 -5.10 -8.49
C LEU A 171 -5.54 -6.52 -7.93
N ASN A 172 -4.38 -7.16 -7.97
CA ASN A 172 -4.15 -8.43 -7.31
C ASN A 172 -4.14 -8.23 -5.79
N GLU A 173 -4.85 -9.09 -5.05
CA GLU A 173 -4.90 -9.05 -3.57
C GLU A 173 -3.50 -9.17 -2.94
N ASP A 174 -2.64 -9.99 -3.57
CA ASP A 174 -1.26 -10.23 -3.15
C ASP A 174 -0.26 -9.30 -3.84
N ALA A 175 -0.72 -8.17 -4.42
CA ALA A 175 0.16 -7.23 -5.09
C ALA A 175 1.36 -6.84 -4.22
N PRO A 176 2.57 -6.73 -4.79
CA PRO A 176 3.77 -6.40 -4.03
C PRO A 176 3.75 -4.95 -3.52
N PHE A 177 4.62 -4.65 -2.56
CA PHE A 177 4.78 -3.28 -2.07
C PHE A 177 5.42 -2.37 -3.13
N GLY A 178 6.41 -2.88 -3.85
CA GLY A 178 7.15 -2.14 -4.87
C GLY A 178 6.57 -2.32 -6.27
N ILE A 179 6.33 -1.22 -6.97
CA ILE A 179 5.83 -1.23 -8.35
C ILE A 179 6.79 -2.00 -9.29
N ASN A 180 8.10 -1.97 -8.99
CA ASN A 180 9.13 -2.62 -9.81
C ASN A 180 9.21 -4.15 -9.64
N GLN A 181 8.29 -4.78 -8.91
CA GLN A 181 8.31 -6.23 -8.67
C GLN A 181 7.41 -7.02 -9.63
N GLY A 182 6.52 -6.33 -10.34
CA GLY A 182 5.51 -6.96 -11.18
C GLY A 182 4.41 -7.68 -10.39
N GLY A 183 3.35 -8.13 -11.07
CA GLY A 183 2.25 -8.85 -10.43
C GLY A 183 1.23 -7.96 -9.72
N ILE A 184 1.12 -6.71 -10.14
CA ILE A 184 0.23 -5.70 -9.55
C ILE A 184 -1.22 -5.94 -9.94
N PHE A 185 -1.49 -6.19 -11.22
CA PHE A 185 -2.83 -6.31 -11.75
C PHE A 185 -3.34 -7.76 -11.75
N GLN A 186 -4.65 -7.93 -11.75
CA GLN A 186 -5.27 -9.25 -11.93
C GLN A 186 -5.08 -9.76 -13.37
N GLU A 187 -5.25 -11.07 -13.55
CA GLU A 187 -5.31 -11.68 -14.88
C GLU A 187 -6.58 -11.23 -15.63
N GLY A 188 -6.47 -11.04 -16.94
CA GLY A 188 -7.57 -10.61 -17.79
C GLY A 188 -7.79 -9.09 -17.89
N ILE A 189 -7.00 -8.28 -17.18
CA ILE A 189 -7.11 -6.81 -17.24
C ILE A 189 -6.45 -6.25 -18.51
N ASN A 190 -5.29 -6.79 -18.85
CA ASN A 190 -4.55 -6.38 -20.03
C ASN A 190 -3.94 -7.60 -20.71
N LYS A 191 -4.32 -7.80 -21.99
CA LYS A 191 -3.88 -8.95 -22.78
C LYS A 191 -2.36 -9.03 -22.94
N GLU A 192 -1.68 -7.89 -23.11
CA GLU A 192 -0.24 -7.85 -23.27
C GLU A 192 0.49 -8.23 -21.96
N ILE A 193 -0.04 -7.80 -20.81
CA ILE A 193 0.45 -8.23 -19.49
C ILE A 193 0.32 -9.74 -19.33
N ASP A 194 -0.83 -10.29 -19.69
CA ASP A 194 -1.07 -11.73 -19.56
C ASP A 194 -0.16 -12.55 -20.48
N GLU A 195 0.07 -12.09 -21.71
CA GLU A 195 1.02 -12.70 -22.63
C GLU A 195 2.47 -12.67 -22.10
N LEU A 196 2.90 -11.54 -21.55
CA LEU A 196 4.24 -11.41 -20.93
C LEU A 196 4.40 -12.28 -19.67
N ARG A 197 3.36 -12.43 -18.88
CA ARG A 197 3.34 -13.33 -17.72
C ARG A 197 3.45 -14.77 -18.14
N GLU A 198 2.74 -15.18 -19.22
CA GLU A 198 2.82 -16.53 -19.76
C GLU A 198 4.22 -16.84 -20.26
N VAL A 199 4.88 -15.89 -20.96
CA VAL A 199 6.28 -16.04 -21.39
C VAL A 199 7.21 -16.20 -20.19
N SER A 200 7.01 -15.42 -19.10
CA SER A 200 7.82 -15.54 -17.89
C SER A 200 7.57 -16.86 -17.14
N ARG A 201 6.32 -17.35 -17.08
CA ARG A 201 5.98 -18.66 -16.48
C ARG A 201 6.51 -19.82 -17.29
N SER A 202 6.23 -19.83 -18.59
CA SER A 202 6.72 -20.87 -19.50
C SER A 202 8.24 -20.90 -19.56
N GLY A 203 8.88 -19.75 -19.30
CA GLY A 203 10.32 -19.64 -19.14
C GLY A 203 10.90 -20.49 -18.03
N LYS A 204 10.26 -20.52 -16.88
CA LYS A 204 10.71 -21.34 -15.75
C LYS A 204 10.55 -22.84 -16.03
N ASP A 205 9.44 -23.22 -16.64
CA ASP A 205 9.18 -24.62 -17.03
C ASP A 205 10.17 -25.08 -18.10
N TYR A 206 10.51 -24.20 -19.04
CA TYR A 206 11.52 -24.52 -20.06
C TYR A 206 12.94 -24.64 -19.47
N LEU A 207 13.31 -23.83 -18.48
CA LEU A 207 14.57 -23.98 -17.77
C LEU A 207 14.66 -25.33 -17.05
N LEU A 208 13.57 -25.77 -16.43
CA LEU A 208 13.48 -27.11 -15.84
C LEU A 208 13.61 -28.22 -16.91
N LYS A 209 13.02 -28.00 -18.09
CA LYS A 209 13.15 -28.95 -19.22
C LYS A 209 14.60 -29.03 -19.72
N ILE A 210 15.26 -27.86 -19.93
CA ILE A 210 16.69 -27.81 -20.26
C ILE A 210 17.52 -28.55 -19.18
N GLN A 211 17.27 -28.30 -17.92
CA GLN A 211 17.99 -28.96 -16.82
C GLN A 211 17.87 -30.46 -16.91
N ASN A 212 16.67 -31.01 -17.13
CA ASN A 212 16.46 -32.45 -17.24
C ASN A 212 17.11 -33.03 -18.51
N GLU A 213 16.99 -32.37 -19.65
CA GLU A 213 17.65 -32.77 -20.90
C GLU A 213 19.17 -32.80 -20.76
N GLU A 214 19.75 -31.84 -20.08
CA GLU A 214 21.21 -31.82 -19.87
C GLU A 214 21.66 -32.85 -18.81
N ILE A 215 20.81 -33.16 -17.81
CA ILE A 215 21.06 -34.31 -16.91
C ILE A 215 21.09 -35.61 -17.67
N ASP A 216 20.13 -35.83 -18.56
CA ASP A 216 20.03 -37.05 -19.36
C ASP A 216 21.20 -37.20 -20.34
N LYS A 217 21.62 -36.09 -20.99
CA LYS A 217 22.75 -36.10 -21.94
C LYS A 217 24.10 -36.32 -21.25
N THR A 218 24.31 -35.66 -20.10
CA THR A 218 25.62 -35.68 -19.42
C THR A 218 25.74 -36.78 -18.37
N GLY A 219 24.62 -37.31 -17.87
CA GLY A 219 24.60 -38.24 -16.76
C GLY A 219 25.09 -37.62 -15.45
N ILE A 220 24.87 -36.32 -15.26
CA ILE A 220 25.21 -35.55 -14.04
C ILE A 220 23.95 -35.36 -13.19
N PRO A 221 23.65 -36.19 -12.20
CA PRO A 221 22.37 -36.14 -11.47
C PRO A 221 22.26 -34.93 -10.55
N SER A 222 23.38 -34.27 -10.22
CA SER A 222 23.44 -33.11 -9.34
C SER A 222 23.44 -31.79 -10.09
N LEU A 223 23.22 -31.81 -11.42
CA LEU A 223 23.13 -30.62 -12.24
C LEU A 223 21.96 -29.73 -11.81
N LYS A 224 22.21 -28.45 -11.65
CA LYS A 224 21.17 -27.45 -11.31
C LYS A 224 21.31 -26.22 -12.19
N ILE A 225 20.19 -25.69 -12.66
CA ILE A 225 20.14 -24.33 -13.21
C ILE A 225 19.84 -23.37 -12.07
N ALA A 226 20.63 -22.30 -11.98
CA ALA A 226 20.43 -21.22 -11.02
C ALA A 226 20.72 -19.87 -11.68
N TYR A 227 20.30 -18.78 -11.04
CA TYR A 227 20.47 -17.42 -11.53
C TYR A 227 21.44 -16.64 -10.67
N ASN A 228 22.30 -15.84 -11.30
CA ASN A 228 23.19 -14.90 -10.65
C ASN A 228 23.14 -13.54 -11.36
N LYS A 229 23.05 -12.43 -10.62
CA LYS A 229 22.96 -11.08 -11.19
C LYS A 229 24.15 -10.66 -12.09
N VAL A 230 25.30 -11.33 -11.96
CA VAL A 230 26.51 -11.03 -12.73
C VAL A 230 26.61 -11.83 -14.03
N PHE A 231 26.19 -13.10 -13.99
CA PHE A 231 26.37 -14.04 -15.13
C PHE A 231 25.07 -14.48 -15.78
N GLY A 232 23.91 -14.14 -15.16
CA GLY A 232 22.62 -14.64 -15.58
C GLY A 232 22.33 -16.07 -15.13
N TYR A 233 21.61 -16.82 -15.95
CA TYR A 233 21.36 -18.23 -15.70
C TYR A 233 22.59 -19.08 -16.00
N TYR A 234 22.88 -20.04 -15.10
CA TYR A 234 24.02 -20.92 -15.23
C TYR A 234 23.69 -22.35 -14.78
N LEU A 235 24.47 -23.30 -15.32
CA LEU A 235 24.47 -24.67 -14.91
C LEU A 235 25.54 -24.86 -13.83
N GLU A 236 25.17 -25.37 -12.66
CA GLU A 236 26.09 -25.67 -11.56
C GLU A 236 26.39 -27.17 -11.51
N VAL A 237 27.68 -27.51 -11.66
CA VAL A 237 28.18 -28.88 -11.65
C VAL A 237 29.12 -29.06 -10.46
N ARG A 238 28.89 -30.06 -9.61
CA ARG A 238 29.83 -30.43 -8.53
C ARG A 238 31.14 -30.93 -9.08
N ASN A 239 32.25 -30.65 -8.40
CA ASN A 239 33.59 -31.08 -8.83
C ASN A 239 33.72 -32.57 -9.03
N THR A 240 32.90 -33.39 -8.36
CA THR A 240 32.83 -34.87 -8.54
C THR A 240 32.41 -35.30 -9.92
N HIS A 241 31.78 -34.44 -10.71
CA HIS A 241 31.28 -34.73 -12.06
C HIS A 241 31.89 -33.85 -13.14
N LYS A 242 32.98 -33.18 -12.86
CA LYS A 242 33.66 -32.23 -13.76
C LYS A 242 34.09 -32.89 -15.07
N GLU A 243 34.51 -34.14 -15.04
CA GLU A 243 34.97 -34.90 -16.23
C GLU A 243 33.83 -35.23 -17.22
N LYS A 244 32.57 -35.10 -16.79
CA LYS A 244 31.39 -35.34 -17.61
C LYS A 244 30.86 -34.10 -18.32
N VAL A 245 31.47 -32.94 -18.07
CA VAL A 245 31.05 -31.66 -18.66
C VAL A 245 31.44 -31.64 -20.14
N PRO A 246 30.47 -31.35 -21.06
CA PRO A 246 30.77 -31.21 -22.47
C PRO A 246 31.70 -30.03 -22.79
N ASP A 247 32.59 -30.19 -23.76
CA ASP A 247 33.50 -29.13 -24.21
C ASP A 247 32.77 -27.90 -24.79
N SER A 248 31.51 -28.06 -25.19
CA SER A 248 30.65 -26.97 -25.67
C SER A 248 30.18 -26.03 -24.60
N TRP A 249 30.31 -26.38 -23.32
CA TRP A 249 29.89 -25.54 -22.22
C TRP A 249 30.97 -24.53 -21.85
N ILE A 250 30.60 -23.27 -21.73
CA ILE A 250 31.52 -22.18 -21.38
C ILE A 250 31.59 -22.03 -19.87
N ARG A 251 32.75 -22.32 -19.29
CA ARG A 251 32.97 -22.11 -17.85
C ARG A 251 33.04 -20.63 -17.52
N LYS A 252 32.22 -20.18 -16.54
CA LYS A 252 32.16 -18.79 -16.07
C LYS A 252 32.76 -18.59 -14.70
N GLN A 253 32.64 -19.59 -13.81
CA GLN A 253 33.14 -19.47 -12.44
C GLN A 253 33.54 -20.83 -11.88
N THR A 254 34.65 -20.84 -11.13
CA THR A 254 35.08 -21.97 -10.34
C THR A 254 34.88 -21.66 -8.86
N LEU A 255 34.19 -22.53 -8.17
CA LEU A 255 33.94 -22.49 -6.73
C LEU A 255 34.72 -23.62 -6.03
N VAL A 256 34.77 -23.60 -4.71
CA VAL A 256 35.46 -24.64 -3.91
C VAL A 256 34.92 -26.06 -4.19
N ASN A 257 33.59 -26.18 -4.34
CA ASN A 257 32.91 -27.48 -4.47
C ASN A 257 32.18 -27.71 -5.79
N ALA A 258 32.15 -26.67 -6.69
CA ALA A 258 31.41 -26.75 -7.95
C ALA A 258 32.00 -25.79 -9.00
N GLU A 259 31.66 -26.01 -10.24
CA GLU A 259 31.92 -25.10 -11.36
C GLU A 259 30.60 -24.65 -11.98
N ARG A 260 30.60 -23.43 -12.54
CA ARG A 260 29.44 -22.82 -13.19
C ARG A 260 29.68 -22.62 -14.66
N TYR A 261 28.74 -23.07 -15.44
CA TYR A 261 28.81 -23.07 -16.89
C TYR A 261 27.60 -22.39 -17.50
N ILE A 262 27.76 -21.91 -18.74
CA ILE A 262 26.67 -21.41 -19.58
C ILE A 262 26.68 -22.14 -20.92
N THR A 263 25.49 -22.33 -21.50
CA THR A 263 25.27 -22.79 -22.84
C THR A 263 24.67 -21.68 -23.70
N GLU A 264 24.80 -21.80 -25.01
CA GLU A 264 24.26 -20.84 -25.96
C GLU A 264 22.71 -20.80 -25.89
N ASP A 265 22.07 -21.95 -25.77
CA ASP A 265 20.62 -22.08 -25.59
C ASP A 265 20.14 -21.43 -24.32
N LEU A 266 20.86 -21.61 -23.21
CA LEU A 266 20.52 -21.00 -21.93
C LEU A 266 20.60 -19.45 -22.01
N LYS A 267 21.59 -18.93 -22.72
CA LYS A 267 21.77 -17.48 -22.90
C LYS A 267 20.67 -16.87 -23.76
N LEU A 268 20.33 -17.48 -24.89
CA LEU A 268 19.25 -17.02 -25.76
C LEU A 268 17.90 -17.00 -25.04
N TYR A 269 17.68 -17.98 -24.18
CA TYR A 269 16.45 -18.08 -23.43
C TYR A 269 16.38 -17.08 -22.28
N GLU A 270 17.51 -16.83 -21.61
CA GLU A 270 17.65 -15.77 -20.61
C GLU A 270 17.24 -14.42 -21.15
N GLU A 271 17.74 -14.04 -22.34
CA GLU A 271 17.40 -12.78 -23.00
C GLU A 271 15.88 -12.64 -23.21
N LYS A 272 15.19 -13.72 -23.57
CA LYS A 272 13.72 -13.73 -23.74
C LYS A 272 12.98 -13.50 -22.41
N ILE A 273 13.39 -14.19 -21.35
CA ILE A 273 12.74 -14.07 -20.02
C ILE A 273 12.97 -12.67 -19.45
N LEU A 274 14.21 -12.20 -19.42
CA LEU A 274 14.57 -10.89 -18.86
C LEU A 274 13.86 -9.77 -19.61
N ASN A 275 13.82 -9.81 -20.94
CA ASN A 275 13.09 -8.86 -21.76
C ASN A 275 11.58 -8.86 -21.48
N ALA A 276 11.00 -10.05 -21.23
CA ALA A 276 9.58 -10.16 -20.89
C ALA A 276 9.29 -9.60 -19.48
N GLU A 277 10.13 -9.90 -18.50
CA GLU A 277 10.01 -9.38 -17.14
C GLU A 277 10.18 -7.84 -17.08
N GLU A 278 11.17 -7.29 -17.77
CA GLU A 278 11.38 -5.83 -17.85
C GLU A 278 10.21 -5.12 -18.53
N LYS A 279 9.71 -5.67 -19.64
CA LYS A 279 8.53 -5.13 -20.34
C LYS A 279 7.28 -5.22 -19.48
N LEU A 280 7.08 -6.32 -18.77
CA LEU A 280 5.96 -6.52 -17.85
C LEU A 280 5.94 -5.42 -16.78
N VAL A 281 7.07 -5.21 -16.09
CA VAL A 281 7.19 -4.17 -15.06
C VAL A 281 6.96 -2.77 -15.64
N SER A 282 7.53 -2.49 -16.82
CA SER A 282 7.35 -1.19 -17.49
C SER A 282 5.90 -0.94 -17.87
N LEU A 283 5.18 -1.96 -18.36
CA LEU A 283 3.77 -1.85 -18.75
C LEU A 283 2.86 -1.71 -17.53
N GLU A 284 3.12 -2.47 -16.46
CA GLU A 284 2.38 -2.32 -15.19
C GLU A 284 2.61 -0.95 -14.54
N TYR A 285 3.74 -0.30 -14.76
CA TYR A 285 4.00 1.06 -14.30
C TYR A 285 3.24 2.13 -15.10
N GLN A 286 2.96 1.87 -16.37
CA GLN A 286 2.26 2.82 -17.25
C GLN A 286 0.73 2.81 -17.04
N LEU A 287 0.19 1.71 -16.56
CA LEU A 287 -1.22 1.53 -16.24
C LEU A 287 -1.59 2.07 -14.86
#